data_a14e9c54b3148126e3ee8bfb333fc5ae
#
_entry.id   a14e9c54b3148126e3ee8bfb333fc5ae
#
_cell.length_a   1.000
_cell.length_b   1.000
_cell.length_c   1.000
_cell.angle_alpha   90.00
_cell.angle_beta   90.00
_cell.angle_gamma   90.00
#
_symmetry.space_group_name_H-M   'P 1'
#
loop_
_entity.id
_entity.type
_entity.pdbx_description
1 polymer ?
#
loop_
_entity_poly.entity_id
_entity_poly.type
_entity_poly.pdbx_seq_one_letter_code
_entity_poly.pdbx_strand_id
1 'polypeptide(L)'
;MYSFSIGIILESFRKSIPEALKTAADLGAQGIQVYSTYGELSPKNLTGSKRREFLSMVKDHGLTISALCGDLGHGFGNAEKNPQLIEDSKCILELAKELETDVVTTHIGVVPADHNHPRFKIMQDACGELARYADSLQAHFAIETGPETSATLKSFLDTLHSTGVAVNLDPANLVMVTGDDPAGAVHNLKDRKSVV
;
A
#
# COMPACT_ATOMS: atom_id res chain seq x y z
N MET A 1 -1.84 -18.97 20.08
CA MET A 1 -2.39 -17.70 19.58
C MET A 1 -1.29 -17.02 18.79
N TYR A 2 -1.53 -16.63 17.57
CA TYR A 2 -0.52 -15.94 16.75
C TYR A 2 -0.29 -14.54 17.30
N SER A 3 0.95 -14.05 17.23
CA SER A 3 1.34 -12.72 17.76
C SER A 3 1.20 -11.60 16.74
N PHE A 4 0.42 -11.80 15.68
CA PHE A 4 0.19 -10.79 14.63
C PHE A 4 -1.32 -10.53 14.47
N SER A 5 -1.65 -9.31 14.04
CA SER A 5 -3.03 -8.92 13.74
C SER A 5 -3.45 -9.40 12.37
N ILE A 6 -4.73 -9.73 12.23
CA ILE A 6 -5.34 -10.13 10.96
C ILE A 6 -6.22 -8.98 10.47
N GLY A 7 -5.92 -8.48 9.28
CA GLY A 7 -6.76 -7.54 8.55
C GLY A 7 -7.42 -8.21 7.34
N ILE A 8 -8.54 -7.65 6.90
CA ILE A 8 -9.30 -8.12 5.74
C ILE A 8 -9.52 -6.96 4.77
N ILE A 9 -9.40 -7.24 3.47
CA ILE A 9 -9.78 -6.28 2.43
C ILE A 9 -11.30 -6.19 2.40
N LEU A 10 -11.82 -5.00 2.72
CA LEU A 10 -13.26 -4.79 2.95
C LEU A 10 -14.10 -5.11 1.72
N GLU A 11 -13.63 -4.71 0.53
CA GLU A 11 -14.32 -4.91 -0.75
C GLU A 11 -14.42 -6.37 -1.17
N SER A 12 -13.58 -7.25 -0.59
CA SER A 12 -13.64 -8.70 -0.84
C SER A 12 -14.98 -9.31 -0.44
N PHE A 13 -15.70 -8.70 0.48
CA PHE A 13 -17.03 -9.17 0.89
C PHE A 13 -18.11 -8.87 -0.14
N ARG A 14 -17.92 -7.92 -1.06
CA ARG A 14 -18.94 -7.51 -2.05
C ARG A 14 -20.27 -7.11 -1.41
N LYS A 15 -20.21 -6.43 -0.28
CA LYS A 15 -21.33 -5.95 0.54
C LYS A 15 -21.27 -4.43 0.67
N SER A 16 -22.32 -3.82 1.22
CA SER A 16 -22.26 -2.43 1.68
C SER A 16 -21.21 -2.28 2.78
N ILE A 17 -20.66 -1.09 2.94
CA ILE A 17 -19.62 -0.82 3.98
C ILE A 17 -20.08 -1.27 5.37
N PRO A 18 -21.29 -0.91 5.87
CA PRO A 18 -21.71 -1.34 7.20
C PRO A 18 -21.81 -2.87 7.34
N GLU A 19 -22.34 -3.56 6.32
CA GLU A 19 -22.44 -5.02 6.33
C GLU A 19 -21.09 -5.72 6.25
N ALA A 20 -20.14 -5.14 5.48
CA ALA A 20 -18.78 -5.64 5.35
C ALA A 20 -18.02 -5.49 6.67
N LEU A 21 -18.12 -4.33 7.34
CA LEU A 21 -17.51 -4.09 8.65
C LEU A 21 -18.04 -5.06 9.71
N LYS A 22 -19.37 -5.23 9.75
CA LYS A 22 -19.97 -6.24 10.65
C LYS A 22 -19.43 -7.63 10.35
N THR A 23 -19.33 -8.01 9.08
CA THR A 23 -18.83 -9.33 8.69
C THR A 23 -17.36 -9.52 9.09
N ALA A 24 -16.51 -8.51 8.90
CA ALA A 24 -15.11 -8.55 9.31
C ALA A 24 -14.98 -8.75 10.83
N ALA A 25 -15.77 -8.00 11.61
CA ALA A 25 -15.80 -8.12 13.07
C ALA A 25 -16.30 -9.49 13.52
N ASP A 26 -17.37 -10.00 12.93
CA ASP A 26 -17.93 -11.33 13.24
C ASP A 26 -16.92 -12.46 12.96
N LEU A 27 -16.03 -12.29 11.96
CA LEU A 27 -14.95 -13.22 11.65
C LEU A 27 -13.74 -13.09 12.58
N GLY A 28 -13.73 -12.11 13.47
CA GLY A 28 -12.63 -11.89 14.43
C GLY A 28 -11.42 -11.17 13.84
N ALA A 29 -11.58 -10.42 12.74
CA ALA A 29 -10.53 -9.54 12.24
C ALA A 29 -10.25 -8.42 13.26
N GLN A 30 -9.01 -7.94 13.29
CA GLN A 30 -8.60 -6.78 14.08
C GLN A 30 -8.56 -5.50 13.24
N GLY A 31 -8.40 -5.64 11.92
CA GLY A 31 -8.29 -4.51 11.02
C GLY A 31 -8.90 -4.77 9.65
N ILE A 32 -9.00 -3.67 8.90
CA ILE A 32 -9.43 -3.69 7.51
C ILE A 32 -8.42 -2.94 6.64
N GLN A 33 -8.33 -3.36 5.39
CA GLN A 33 -7.76 -2.56 4.30
C GLN A 33 -8.90 -2.17 3.36
N VAL A 34 -8.86 -0.95 2.82
CA VAL A 34 -9.88 -0.42 1.91
C VAL A 34 -9.26 0.17 0.66
N TYR A 35 -9.93 0.05 -0.48
CA TYR A 35 -9.54 0.72 -1.72
C TYR A 35 -9.86 2.22 -1.65
N SER A 36 -8.83 3.04 -1.83
CA SER A 36 -8.95 4.51 -1.83
C SER A 36 -8.73 5.14 -3.21
N THR A 37 -8.71 4.34 -4.26
CA THR A 37 -8.47 4.80 -5.64
C THR A 37 -9.75 5.12 -6.41
N TYR A 38 -10.89 4.64 -5.93
CA TYR A 38 -12.20 4.83 -6.57
C TYR A 38 -13.34 4.80 -5.54
N GLY A 39 -14.56 5.09 -6.00
CA GLY A 39 -15.78 4.97 -5.19
C GLY A 39 -15.86 6.00 -4.06
N GLU A 40 -16.67 5.66 -3.05
CA GLU A 40 -16.98 6.56 -1.95
C GLU A 40 -15.82 6.77 -0.97
N LEU A 41 -14.86 5.86 -0.91
CA LEU A 41 -13.69 5.92 -0.04
C LEU A 41 -12.47 6.57 -0.69
N SER A 42 -12.59 7.10 -1.92
CA SER A 42 -11.52 7.88 -2.56
C SER A 42 -11.36 9.27 -1.90
N PRO A 43 -10.16 9.87 -1.92
CA PRO A 43 -9.92 11.20 -1.33
C PRO A 43 -10.89 12.28 -1.84
N LYS A 44 -11.30 12.17 -3.11
CA LYS A 44 -12.23 13.11 -3.76
C LYS A 44 -13.64 13.03 -3.18
N ASN A 45 -14.11 11.84 -2.80
CA ASN A 45 -15.49 11.59 -2.38
C ASN A 45 -15.63 11.51 -0.86
N LEU A 46 -14.60 11.01 -0.17
CA LEU A 46 -14.55 10.90 1.28
C LEU A 46 -13.93 12.18 1.87
N THR A 47 -14.75 13.21 2.06
CA THR A 47 -14.29 14.53 2.50
C THR A 47 -14.97 14.99 3.80
N GLY A 48 -14.34 15.88 4.56
CA GLY A 48 -14.93 16.56 5.71
C GLY A 48 -15.49 15.60 6.78
N SER A 49 -16.80 15.72 7.06
CA SER A 49 -17.48 14.89 8.07
C SER A 49 -17.51 13.40 7.71
N LYS A 50 -17.61 13.07 6.41
CA LYS A 50 -17.63 11.69 5.95
C LYS A 50 -16.41 10.88 6.38
N ARG A 51 -15.21 11.50 6.45
CA ARG A 51 -13.99 10.85 6.97
C ARG A 51 -14.17 10.43 8.43
N ARG A 52 -14.68 11.35 9.25
CA ARG A 52 -14.94 11.08 10.67
C ARG A 52 -16.04 10.05 10.88
N GLU A 53 -17.10 10.11 10.07
CA GLU A 53 -18.21 9.17 10.11
C GLU A 53 -17.74 7.76 9.75
N PHE A 54 -16.95 7.62 8.68
CA PHE A 54 -16.37 6.34 8.29
C PHE A 54 -15.43 5.78 9.36
N LEU A 55 -14.51 6.61 9.87
CA LEU A 55 -13.59 6.21 10.93
C LEU A 55 -14.34 5.79 12.22
N SER A 56 -15.38 6.53 12.61
CA SER A 56 -16.23 6.17 13.74
C SER A 56 -16.91 4.82 13.51
N MET A 57 -17.48 4.62 12.33
CA MET A 57 -18.14 3.36 11.97
C MET A 57 -17.17 2.16 12.06
N VAL A 58 -15.92 2.31 11.61
CA VAL A 58 -14.89 1.26 11.75
C VAL A 58 -14.61 0.97 13.23
N LYS A 59 -14.42 2.01 14.05
CA LYS A 59 -14.15 1.89 15.49
C LYS A 59 -15.32 1.29 16.26
N ASP A 60 -16.55 1.62 15.89
CA ASP A 60 -17.77 1.09 16.52
C ASP A 60 -17.91 -0.43 16.33
N HIS A 61 -17.27 -1.00 15.30
CA HIS A 61 -17.15 -2.44 15.11
C HIS A 61 -15.92 -3.07 15.78
N GLY A 62 -15.15 -2.28 16.54
CA GLY A 62 -13.91 -2.75 17.19
C GLY A 62 -12.76 -3.00 16.22
N LEU A 63 -12.80 -2.42 15.03
CA LEU A 63 -11.80 -2.57 13.98
C LEU A 63 -10.89 -1.35 13.89
N THR A 64 -9.72 -1.53 13.26
CA THR A 64 -8.82 -0.45 12.85
C THR A 64 -8.66 -0.45 11.34
N ILE A 65 -8.29 0.70 10.76
CA ILE A 65 -7.86 0.75 9.36
C ILE A 65 -6.37 0.43 9.33
N SER A 66 -6.01 -0.77 8.86
CA SER A 66 -4.62 -1.24 8.83
C SER A 66 -3.83 -0.66 7.66
N ALA A 67 -4.48 -0.39 6.54
CA ALA A 67 -3.88 0.22 5.36
C ALA A 67 -4.96 0.76 4.41
N LEU A 68 -4.58 1.69 3.54
CA LEU A 68 -5.33 2.04 2.34
C LEU A 68 -4.69 1.40 1.12
N CYS A 69 -5.49 0.86 0.21
CA CYS A 69 -5.01 0.46 -1.12
C CYS A 69 -5.00 1.68 -2.03
N GLY A 70 -3.82 2.10 -2.43
CA GLY A 70 -3.56 3.26 -3.30
C GLY A 70 -3.12 2.86 -4.71
N ASP A 71 -3.38 1.62 -5.14
CA ASP A 71 -3.03 1.17 -6.48
C ASP A 71 -3.93 1.82 -7.54
N LEU A 72 -3.37 2.75 -8.28
CA LEU A 72 -4.05 3.49 -9.36
C LEU A 72 -4.15 2.71 -10.67
N GLY A 73 -3.76 1.41 -10.67
CA GLY A 73 -3.79 0.54 -11.86
C GLY A 73 -2.70 0.84 -12.89
N HIS A 74 -1.74 1.69 -12.54
CA HIS A 74 -0.61 2.06 -13.38
C HIS A 74 0.68 2.03 -12.57
N GLY A 75 1.74 1.50 -13.15
CA GLY A 75 3.06 1.62 -12.54
C GLY A 75 3.71 2.98 -12.82
N PHE A 76 4.78 3.29 -12.11
CA PHE A 76 5.51 4.56 -12.20
C PHE A 76 6.61 4.56 -13.26
N GLY A 77 6.53 3.67 -14.26
CA GLY A 77 7.51 3.57 -15.35
C GLY A 77 7.26 4.49 -16.56
N ASN A 78 6.29 5.41 -16.49
CA ASN A 78 5.96 6.35 -17.55
C ASN A 78 6.06 7.79 -17.05
N ALA A 79 7.07 8.52 -17.54
CA ALA A 79 7.36 9.89 -17.13
C ALA A 79 6.20 10.87 -17.43
N GLU A 80 5.41 10.62 -18.49
CA GLU A 80 4.29 11.50 -18.85
C GLU A 80 3.10 11.35 -17.90
N LYS A 81 2.88 10.13 -17.35
CA LYS A 81 1.79 9.84 -16.43
C LYS A 81 2.15 10.14 -14.97
N ASN A 82 3.42 10.08 -14.62
CA ASN A 82 3.88 10.18 -13.24
C ASN A 82 3.43 11.45 -12.51
N PRO A 83 3.40 12.66 -13.11
CA PRO A 83 2.95 13.85 -12.38
C PRO A 83 1.55 13.70 -11.77
N GLN A 84 0.60 13.17 -12.54
CA GLN A 84 -0.76 12.95 -12.02
C GLN A 84 -0.81 11.79 -11.00
N LEU A 85 -0.12 10.69 -11.27
CA LEU A 85 -0.07 9.53 -10.37
C LEU A 85 0.56 9.89 -9.02
N ILE A 86 1.57 10.74 -9.00
CA ILE A 86 2.22 11.24 -7.79
C ILE A 86 1.25 12.09 -6.97
N GLU A 87 0.56 13.04 -7.60
CA GLU A 87 -0.40 13.89 -6.89
C GLU A 87 -1.59 13.08 -6.33
N ASP A 88 -2.13 12.14 -7.11
CA ASP A 88 -3.20 11.25 -6.63
C ASP A 88 -2.72 10.38 -5.46
N SER A 89 -1.50 9.86 -5.52
CA SER A 89 -0.91 9.07 -4.43
C SER A 89 -0.66 9.91 -3.17
N LYS A 90 -0.24 11.17 -3.30
CA LYS A 90 -0.10 12.10 -2.17
C LYS A 90 -1.44 12.32 -1.47
N CYS A 91 -2.52 12.54 -2.24
CA CYS A 91 -3.87 12.69 -1.67
C CYS A 91 -4.30 11.43 -0.88
N ILE A 92 -3.92 10.23 -1.33
CA ILE A 92 -4.22 8.98 -0.62
C ILE A 92 -3.38 8.88 0.66
N LEU A 93 -2.11 9.27 0.62
CA LEU A 93 -1.24 9.32 1.82
C LEU A 93 -1.79 10.29 2.88
N GLU A 94 -2.28 11.47 2.47
CA GLU A 94 -2.95 12.41 3.37
C GLU A 94 -4.23 11.81 3.97
N LEU A 95 -5.06 11.17 3.13
CA LEU A 95 -6.27 10.49 3.59
C LEU A 95 -5.95 9.40 4.61
N ALA A 96 -4.88 8.65 4.41
CA ALA A 96 -4.44 7.62 5.36
C ALA A 96 -4.21 8.22 6.75
N LYS A 97 -3.51 9.35 6.84
CA LYS A 97 -3.28 10.03 8.12
C LYS A 97 -4.59 10.49 8.78
N GLU A 98 -5.53 11.02 8.00
CA GLU A 98 -6.84 11.44 8.52
C GLU A 98 -7.71 10.26 8.96
N LEU A 99 -7.47 9.06 8.42
CA LEU A 99 -8.12 7.81 8.79
C LEU A 99 -7.33 7.00 9.84
N GLU A 100 -6.35 7.62 10.48
CA GLU A 100 -5.53 7.05 11.55
C GLU A 100 -4.77 5.79 11.15
N THR A 101 -4.37 5.70 9.87
CA THR A 101 -3.40 4.71 9.39
C THR A 101 -2.20 5.40 8.79
N ASP A 102 -1.05 4.74 8.78
CA ASP A 102 0.18 5.24 8.22
C ASP A 102 0.67 4.42 7.01
N VAL A 103 -0.13 3.49 6.51
CA VAL A 103 0.24 2.59 5.42
C VAL A 103 -0.67 2.78 4.21
N VAL A 104 -0.04 3.03 3.05
CA VAL A 104 -0.70 2.99 1.74
C VAL A 104 -0.02 1.92 0.88
N THR A 105 -0.73 0.84 0.56
CA THR A 105 -0.22 -0.24 -0.29
C THR A 105 -0.42 0.08 -1.76
N THR A 106 0.52 -0.31 -2.62
CA THR A 106 0.44 -0.04 -4.05
C THR A 106 1.34 -0.96 -4.88
N HIS A 107 1.01 -1.09 -6.16
CA HIS A 107 1.92 -1.62 -7.17
C HIS A 107 2.61 -0.47 -7.90
N ILE A 108 3.91 -0.63 -8.18
CA ILE A 108 4.70 0.39 -8.91
C ILE A 108 5.04 -0.02 -10.34
N GLY A 109 4.60 -1.21 -10.76
CA GLY A 109 4.99 -1.84 -12.03
C GLY A 109 6.32 -2.57 -11.90
N VAL A 110 6.75 -3.22 -12.98
CA VAL A 110 7.97 -4.05 -13.00
C VAL A 110 9.21 -3.18 -12.85
N VAL A 111 9.99 -3.41 -11.80
CA VAL A 111 11.29 -2.77 -11.58
C VAL A 111 12.35 -3.45 -12.47
N PRO A 112 13.05 -2.71 -13.34
CA PRO A 112 14.16 -3.28 -14.11
C PRO A 112 15.30 -3.72 -13.20
N ALA A 113 15.85 -4.92 -13.44
CA ALA A 113 17.04 -5.39 -12.72
C ALA A 113 18.32 -4.61 -13.12
N ASP A 114 18.37 -4.10 -14.36
CA ASP A 114 19.46 -3.23 -14.83
C ASP A 114 19.16 -1.78 -14.42
N HIS A 115 19.98 -1.22 -13.54
CA HIS A 115 19.87 0.18 -13.09
C HIS A 115 20.12 1.21 -14.23
N ASN A 116 20.74 0.81 -15.33
CA ASN A 116 20.93 1.67 -16.50
C ASN A 116 19.71 1.67 -17.44
N HIS A 117 18.73 0.82 -17.19
CA HIS A 117 17.52 0.81 -17.98
C HIS A 117 16.76 2.14 -17.85
N PRO A 118 16.30 2.79 -18.93
CA PRO A 118 15.66 4.12 -18.85
C PRO A 118 14.48 4.19 -17.87
N ARG A 119 13.68 3.13 -17.77
CA ARG A 119 12.57 3.06 -16.81
C ARG A 119 13.01 3.06 -15.36
N PHE A 120 14.21 2.54 -15.03
CA PHE A 120 14.70 2.50 -13.67
C PHE A 120 14.77 3.91 -13.08
N LYS A 121 15.38 4.85 -13.80
CA LYS A 121 15.49 6.25 -13.37
C LYS A 121 14.12 6.92 -13.25
N ILE A 122 13.21 6.68 -14.19
CA ILE A 122 11.85 7.23 -14.15
C ILE A 122 11.10 6.75 -12.90
N MET A 123 11.18 5.46 -12.59
CA MET A 123 10.56 4.88 -11.39
C MET A 123 11.24 5.39 -10.12
N GLN A 124 12.57 5.47 -10.11
CA GLN A 124 13.35 5.98 -8.98
C GLN A 124 12.96 7.41 -8.62
N ASP A 125 12.80 8.29 -9.60
CA ASP A 125 12.42 9.69 -9.37
C ASP A 125 11.01 9.78 -8.78
N ALA A 126 10.04 9.08 -9.38
CA ALA A 126 8.66 9.09 -8.91
C ALA A 126 8.49 8.46 -7.53
N CYS A 127 9.02 7.25 -7.32
CA CYS A 127 8.94 6.56 -6.04
C CYS A 127 9.76 7.29 -4.96
N GLY A 128 10.88 7.90 -5.33
CA GLY A 128 11.68 8.71 -4.41
C GLY A 128 10.96 9.98 -3.95
N GLU A 129 10.18 10.61 -4.82
CA GLU A 129 9.33 11.75 -4.44
C GLU A 129 8.24 11.31 -3.45
N LEU A 130 7.53 10.22 -3.76
CA LEU A 130 6.48 9.67 -2.88
C LEU A 130 7.05 9.18 -1.55
N ALA A 131 8.22 8.56 -1.55
CA ALA A 131 8.90 8.12 -0.35
C ALA A 131 9.22 9.29 0.59
N ARG A 132 9.80 10.38 0.08
CA ARG A 132 10.06 11.60 0.86
C ARG A 132 8.79 12.28 1.34
N TYR A 133 7.73 12.26 0.53
CA TYR A 133 6.43 12.80 0.92
C TYR A 133 5.82 11.98 2.06
N ALA A 134 5.85 10.66 1.97
CA ALA A 134 5.42 9.76 3.04
C ALA A 134 6.23 9.98 4.33
N ASP A 135 7.57 10.13 4.24
CA ASP A 135 8.43 10.50 5.38
C ASP A 135 7.93 11.78 6.09
N SER A 136 7.57 12.81 5.31
CA SER A 136 7.09 14.09 5.87
C SER A 136 5.77 13.96 6.64
N LEU A 137 4.97 12.96 6.30
CA LEU A 137 3.71 12.63 6.96
C LEU A 137 3.88 11.58 8.06
N GLN A 138 5.08 11.04 8.27
CA GLN A 138 5.30 9.86 9.11
C GLN A 138 4.38 8.69 8.67
N ALA A 139 4.35 8.43 7.37
CA ALA A 139 3.57 7.40 6.71
C ALA A 139 4.48 6.53 5.82
N HIS A 140 3.94 5.45 5.29
CA HIS A 140 4.65 4.51 4.47
C HIS A 140 3.93 4.30 3.13
N PHE A 141 4.66 4.52 2.05
CA PHE A 141 4.29 4.09 0.71
C PHE A 141 4.79 2.65 0.52
N ALA A 142 3.90 1.68 0.80
CA ALA A 142 4.24 0.26 0.90
C ALA A 142 4.07 -0.43 -0.46
N ILE A 143 5.19 -0.72 -1.11
CA ILE A 143 5.25 -1.33 -2.44
C ILE A 143 5.00 -2.83 -2.31
N GLU A 144 4.07 -3.34 -3.11
CA GLU A 144 3.75 -4.77 -3.12
C GLU A 144 4.80 -5.57 -3.88
N THR A 145 5.23 -6.69 -3.30
CA THR A 145 6.07 -7.67 -4.01
C THR A 145 5.27 -8.33 -5.13
N GLY A 146 5.90 -8.56 -6.26
CA GLY A 146 5.15 -9.14 -7.37
C GLY A 146 5.99 -9.46 -8.60
N PRO A 147 6.14 -8.53 -9.54
CA PRO A 147 6.67 -8.87 -10.87
C PRO A 147 8.20 -8.99 -10.93
N GLU A 148 8.92 -8.67 -9.86
CA GLU A 148 10.37 -8.86 -9.73
C GLU A 148 10.70 -9.70 -8.50
N THR A 149 11.93 -10.20 -8.43
CA THR A 149 12.43 -10.90 -7.25
C THR A 149 12.60 -9.95 -6.07
N SER A 150 12.53 -10.48 -4.85
CA SER A 150 12.77 -9.71 -3.62
C SER A 150 14.14 -9.03 -3.61
N ALA A 151 15.15 -9.65 -4.23
CA ALA A 151 16.48 -9.07 -4.37
C ALA A 151 16.48 -7.84 -5.30
N THR A 152 15.77 -7.92 -6.43
CA THR A 152 15.63 -6.80 -7.37
C THR A 152 14.86 -5.64 -6.71
N LEU A 153 13.74 -5.95 -6.06
CA LEU A 153 12.97 -4.93 -5.33
C LEU A 153 13.82 -4.28 -4.24
N LYS A 154 14.52 -5.07 -3.42
CA LYS A 154 15.42 -4.53 -2.40
C LYS A 154 16.46 -3.59 -2.97
N SER A 155 17.14 -4.00 -4.04
CA SER A 155 18.14 -3.18 -4.73
C SER A 155 17.58 -1.83 -5.18
N PHE A 156 16.36 -1.81 -5.70
CA PHE A 156 15.66 -0.59 -6.07
C PHE A 156 15.34 0.28 -4.85
N LEU A 157 14.74 -0.30 -3.81
CA LEU A 157 14.36 0.41 -2.59
C LEU A 157 15.57 1.06 -1.90
N ASP A 158 16.71 0.38 -1.91
CA ASP A 158 17.97 0.90 -1.32
C ASP A 158 18.43 2.19 -2.03
N THR A 159 18.07 2.40 -3.29
CA THR A 159 18.39 3.64 -4.02
C THR A 159 17.52 4.84 -3.64
N LEU A 160 16.42 4.63 -2.96
CA LEU A 160 15.47 5.71 -2.60
C LEU A 160 15.89 6.49 -1.34
N HIS A 161 16.75 5.90 -0.50
CA HIS A 161 17.30 6.52 0.70
C HIS A 161 16.26 7.19 1.61
N SER A 162 15.13 6.54 1.83
CA SER A 162 13.99 7.08 2.59
C SER A 162 13.36 5.98 3.44
N THR A 163 12.86 6.32 4.61
CA THR A 163 12.07 5.43 5.48
C THR A 163 10.59 5.44 5.15
N GLY A 164 10.14 6.44 4.38
CA GLY A 164 8.74 6.55 3.92
C GLY A 164 8.36 5.53 2.84
N VAL A 165 9.33 4.75 2.31
CA VAL A 165 9.04 3.60 1.46
C VAL A 165 9.12 2.32 2.27
N ALA A 166 8.12 1.47 2.11
CA ALA A 166 8.02 0.18 2.79
C ALA A 166 7.58 -0.92 1.81
N VAL A 167 7.36 -2.11 2.30
CA VAL A 167 6.96 -3.27 1.51
C VAL A 167 5.66 -3.86 2.03
N ASN A 168 4.70 -4.06 1.13
CA ASN A 168 3.62 -5.00 1.28
C ASN A 168 4.10 -6.36 0.73
N LEU A 169 4.42 -7.30 1.62
CA LEU A 169 4.95 -8.59 1.23
C LEU A 169 3.81 -9.54 0.85
N ASP A 170 3.66 -9.82 -0.44
CA ASP A 170 2.79 -10.87 -0.95
C ASP A 170 3.61 -12.10 -1.34
N PRO A 171 3.61 -13.16 -0.51
CA PRO A 171 4.35 -14.38 -0.79
C PRO A 171 3.77 -15.16 -1.98
N ALA A 172 2.48 -15.03 -2.28
CA ALA A 172 1.86 -15.71 -3.42
C ALA A 172 2.36 -15.11 -4.74
N ASN A 173 2.44 -13.78 -4.84
CA ASN A 173 3.00 -13.12 -6.03
C ASN A 173 4.45 -13.55 -6.29
N LEU A 174 5.28 -13.63 -5.26
CA LEU A 174 6.66 -14.09 -5.40
C LEU A 174 6.75 -15.50 -6.02
N VAL A 175 5.96 -16.45 -5.52
CA VAL A 175 5.94 -17.81 -6.06
C VAL A 175 5.35 -17.87 -7.46
N MET A 176 4.20 -17.22 -7.67
CA MET A 176 3.43 -17.37 -8.90
C MET A 176 4.01 -16.62 -10.10
N VAL A 177 4.67 -15.50 -9.86
CA VAL A 177 5.14 -14.62 -10.93
C VAL A 177 6.63 -14.79 -11.19
N THR A 178 7.44 -14.86 -10.15
CA THR A 178 8.91 -14.89 -10.30
C THR A 178 9.53 -16.25 -9.95
N GLY A 179 8.82 -17.11 -9.23
CA GLY A 179 9.38 -18.32 -8.66
C GLY A 179 10.41 -18.05 -7.55
N ASP A 180 10.36 -16.86 -6.94
CA ASP A 180 11.24 -16.48 -5.82
C ASP A 180 10.86 -17.24 -4.55
N ASP A 181 11.80 -17.40 -3.62
CA ASP A 181 11.58 -18.02 -2.33
C ASP A 181 10.97 -17.04 -1.33
N PRO A 182 9.69 -17.20 -0.91
CA PRO A 182 9.05 -16.29 0.03
C PRO A 182 9.76 -16.22 1.39
N ALA A 183 10.37 -17.31 1.85
CA ALA A 183 11.10 -17.32 3.11
C ALA A 183 12.40 -16.51 3.00
N GLY A 184 13.13 -16.66 1.89
CA GLY A 184 14.27 -15.81 1.57
C GLY A 184 13.90 -14.34 1.40
N ALA A 185 12.74 -14.07 0.80
CA ALA A 185 12.22 -12.70 0.64
C ALA A 185 11.96 -12.02 1.99
N VAL A 186 11.47 -12.74 3.01
CA VAL A 186 11.34 -12.20 4.37
C VAL A 186 12.68 -11.71 4.90
N HIS A 187 13.76 -12.48 4.69
CA HIS A 187 15.12 -12.07 5.12
C HIS A 187 15.63 -10.86 4.34
N ASN A 188 15.36 -10.81 3.03
CA ASN A 188 15.79 -9.70 2.18
C ASN A 188 15.11 -8.38 2.52
N LEU A 189 13.82 -8.43 2.89
CA LEU A 189 12.93 -7.26 3.02
C LEU A 189 12.50 -6.98 4.47
N LYS A 190 13.04 -7.70 5.47
CA LYS A 190 12.58 -7.65 6.88
C LYS A 190 12.63 -6.27 7.51
N ASP A 191 13.58 -5.44 7.10
CA ASP A 191 13.82 -4.09 7.59
C ASP A 191 12.95 -3.02 6.91
N ARG A 192 12.15 -3.42 5.91
CA ARG A 192 11.28 -2.52 5.14
C ARG A 192 9.82 -2.96 5.08
N LYS A 193 9.49 -4.08 5.73
CA LYS A 193 8.16 -4.66 5.67
C LYS A 193 7.19 -3.93 6.60
N SER A 194 6.07 -3.43 6.06
CA SER A 194 4.96 -2.84 6.82
C SER A 194 3.73 -3.74 6.86
N VAL A 195 3.46 -4.46 5.79
CA VAL A 195 2.29 -5.35 5.64
C VAL A 195 2.72 -6.69 5.03
N VAL A 196 1.97 -7.74 5.31
CA VAL A 196 2.13 -9.07 4.73
C VAL A 196 0.77 -9.60 4.32
#